data_3a81e33286b823f9b16eadf68a8af2dd
#
_entry.id   3a81e33286b823f9b16eadf68a8af2dd
#
_cell.length_a   1.000
_cell.length_b   1.000
_cell.length_c   1.000
_cell.angle_alpha   90.00
_cell.angle_beta   90.00
_cell.angle_gamma   90.00
#
_symmetry.space_group_name_H-M   'P 1'
#
loop_
_entity.id
_entity.type
_entity.pdbx_description
1 polymer ?
#
loop_
_entity_poly.entity_id
_entity_poly.type
_entity_poly.pdbx_seq_one_letter_code
_entity_poly.pdbx_strand_id
1 'polypeptide(L)'
;MSRIEFKNICKRYAPHLPMTIHNANLTIEHGEFCVFVGPSGCGKSTLLRMVAGLEDISSGDLLIGDQRVNDLPPAQRGVAMVFQSYALYPHMTVGENMAFGLRVLGSDKAEIDRKVKEAAEILQLTPLLDRLPKALSGGQRQRVAIGRAIVKQPKVFLFDEPLSNLDAALRVQTRLEIAKLHKD
;
A
#
# COMPACT_ATOMS: atom_id res chain seq x y z
N MET A 1 8.19 4.61 -10.28
CA MET A 1 6.82 4.83 -9.73
C MET A 1 6.07 5.79 -10.65
N SER A 2 4.73 5.72 -10.75
CA SER A 2 3.95 6.58 -11.67
C SER A 2 3.54 7.88 -11.02
N ARG A 3 3.37 8.94 -11.82
CA ARG A 3 2.74 10.20 -11.40
C ARG A 3 1.30 9.95 -10.98
N ILE A 4 0.84 10.67 -9.94
CA ILE A 4 -0.57 10.67 -9.51
C ILE A 4 -1.09 12.08 -9.61
N GLU A 5 -2.30 12.26 -10.16
CA GLU A 5 -2.93 13.55 -10.28
C GLU A 5 -4.37 13.53 -9.80
N PHE A 6 -4.68 14.37 -8.83
CA PHE A 6 -6.03 14.64 -8.34
C PHE A 6 -6.54 15.92 -9.01
N LYS A 7 -7.67 15.83 -9.71
CA LYS A 7 -8.33 16.98 -10.38
C LYS A 7 -9.71 17.19 -9.79
N ASN A 8 -9.86 18.21 -8.97
CA ASN A 8 -11.14 18.61 -8.35
C ASN A 8 -11.84 17.45 -7.61
N ILE A 9 -11.06 16.58 -6.98
CA ILE A 9 -11.58 15.39 -6.28
C ILE A 9 -12.43 15.80 -5.09
N CYS A 10 -13.66 15.28 -5.07
CA CYS A 10 -14.57 15.39 -3.94
C CYS A 10 -15.02 14.02 -3.48
N LYS A 11 -15.21 13.87 -2.16
CA LYS A 11 -15.81 12.66 -1.55
C LYS A 11 -16.89 13.03 -0.56
N ARG A 12 -18.06 12.41 -0.73
CA ARG A 12 -19.17 12.41 0.21
C ARG A 12 -19.67 10.98 0.36
N TYR A 13 -19.83 10.50 1.58
CA TYR A 13 -20.26 9.12 1.84
C TYR A 13 -21.77 8.92 1.66
N ALA A 14 -22.59 9.95 1.90
CA ALA A 14 -24.02 9.93 1.64
C ALA A 14 -24.54 11.36 1.36
N PRO A 15 -25.66 11.53 0.63
CA PRO A 15 -26.19 12.85 0.26
C PRO A 15 -26.44 13.79 1.44
N HIS A 16 -26.81 13.25 2.60
CA HIS A 16 -27.13 14.01 3.83
C HIS A 16 -25.91 14.26 4.72
N LEU A 17 -24.75 13.65 4.41
CA LEU A 17 -23.52 13.85 5.17
C LEU A 17 -22.69 15.00 4.60
N PRO A 18 -21.84 15.65 5.42
CA PRO A 18 -20.92 16.66 4.92
C PRO A 18 -19.89 16.03 3.97
N MET A 19 -19.30 16.87 3.16
CA MET A 19 -18.17 16.45 2.32
C MET A 19 -16.97 16.05 3.20
N THR A 20 -16.36 14.92 2.91
CA THR A 20 -15.12 14.47 3.57
C THR A 20 -13.89 15.02 2.86
N ILE A 21 -13.93 15.08 1.54
CA ILE A 21 -12.89 15.68 0.72
C ILE A 21 -13.53 16.79 -0.13
N HIS A 22 -12.93 17.96 -0.11
CA HIS A 22 -13.40 19.17 -0.79
C HIS A 22 -12.42 19.58 -1.87
N ASN A 23 -12.77 19.39 -3.12
CA ASN A 23 -12.05 19.92 -4.29
C ASN A 23 -10.53 19.73 -4.20
N ALA A 24 -10.08 18.50 -3.88
CA ALA A 24 -8.66 18.22 -3.76
C ALA A 24 -7.99 18.29 -5.13
N ASN A 25 -6.96 19.12 -5.22
CA ASN A 25 -6.11 19.27 -6.38
C ASN A 25 -4.66 19.06 -5.93
N LEU A 26 -4.01 18.04 -6.44
CA LEU A 26 -2.66 17.66 -6.05
C LEU A 26 -2.02 16.87 -7.18
N THR A 27 -0.77 17.14 -7.46
CA THR A 27 0.08 16.34 -8.32
C THR A 27 1.23 15.79 -7.50
N ILE A 28 1.45 14.48 -7.57
CA ILE A 28 2.61 13.77 -7.01
C ILE A 28 3.39 13.27 -8.21
N GLU A 29 4.60 13.78 -8.38
CA GLU A 29 5.41 13.49 -9.56
C GLU A 29 6.00 12.07 -9.54
N HIS A 30 6.53 11.63 -10.67
CA HIS A 30 7.20 10.34 -10.79
C HIS A 30 8.35 10.22 -9.78
N GLY A 31 8.34 9.16 -8.97
CA GLY A 31 9.38 8.91 -7.97
C GLY A 31 9.31 9.82 -6.73
N GLU A 32 8.29 10.65 -6.58
CA GLU A 32 8.14 11.53 -5.42
C GLU A 32 7.63 10.74 -4.19
N PHE A 33 8.17 11.08 -3.01
CA PHE A 33 7.70 10.59 -1.72
C PHE A 33 6.79 11.63 -1.06
N CYS A 34 5.48 11.40 -1.10
CA CYS A 34 4.48 12.32 -0.57
C CYS A 34 3.95 11.84 0.78
N VAL A 35 3.82 12.76 1.75
CA VAL A 35 3.27 12.47 3.09
C VAL A 35 2.06 13.34 3.35
N PHE A 36 0.91 12.72 3.63
CA PHE A 36 -0.29 13.42 4.10
C PHE A 36 -0.25 13.61 5.61
N VAL A 37 -0.23 14.85 6.07
CA VAL A 37 -0.23 15.23 7.49
C VAL A 37 -1.52 15.97 7.83
N GLY A 38 -2.08 15.67 8.99
CA GLY A 38 -3.30 16.34 9.46
C GLY A 38 -3.95 15.60 10.64
N PRO A 39 -4.94 16.21 11.30
CA PRO A 39 -5.63 15.61 12.43
C PRO A 39 -6.36 14.31 12.05
N SER A 40 -6.75 13.54 13.06
CA SER A 40 -7.58 12.35 12.84
C SER A 40 -8.93 12.76 12.20
N GLY A 41 -9.40 11.97 11.23
CA GLY A 41 -10.66 12.21 10.54
C GLY A 41 -10.65 13.26 9.43
N CYS A 42 -9.51 13.91 9.14
CA CYS A 42 -9.44 14.92 8.05
C CYS A 42 -9.41 14.34 6.63
N GLY A 43 -9.56 13.01 6.45
CA GLY A 43 -9.69 12.39 5.14
C GLY A 43 -8.43 11.77 4.54
N LYS A 44 -7.29 11.69 5.26
CA LYS A 44 -6.03 11.10 4.75
C LYS A 44 -6.21 9.67 4.23
N SER A 45 -6.75 8.79 5.07
CA SER A 45 -7.01 7.38 4.68
C SER A 45 -8.07 7.28 3.58
N THR A 46 -9.02 8.20 3.53
CA THR A 46 -10.01 8.29 2.45
C THR A 46 -9.33 8.59 1.11
N LEU A 47 -8.41 9.58 1.07
CA LEU A 47 -7.63 9.87 -0.14
C LEU A 47 -6.81 8.66 -0.59
N LEU A 48 -6.10 8.01 0.32
CA LEU A 48 -5.32 6.80 0.00
C LEU A 48 -6.21 5.67 -0.54
N ARG A 49 -7.37 5.45 0.09
CA ARG A 49 -8.32 4.41 -0.36
C ARG A 49 -8.95 4.74 -1.71
N MET A 50 -9.21 6.01 -2.03
CA MET A 50 -9.64 6.40 -3.37
C MET A 50 -8.56 6.12 -4.43
N VAL A 51 -7.27 6.35 -4.13
CA VAL A 51 -6.17 5.97 -5.04
C VAL A 51 -6.13 4.45 -5.21
N ALA A 52 -6.28 3.70 -4.13
CA ALA A 52 -6.30 2.23 -4.18
C ALA A 52 -7.53 1.65 -4.89
N GLY A 53 -8.61 2.44 -5.10
CA GLY A 53 -9.89 1.97 -5.62
C GLY A 53 -10.74 1.23 -4.60
N LEU A 54 -10.49 1.44 -3.31
CA LEU A 54 -11.25 0.88 -2.19
C LEU A 54 -12.36 1.82 -1.72
N GLU A 55 -12.38 3.04 -2.24
CA GLU A 55 -13.40 4.05 -2.02
C GLU A 55 -13.72 4.74 -3.35
N ASP A 56 -15.01 4.93 -3.63
CA ASP A 56 -15.47 5.63 -4.82
C ASP A 56 -15.22 7.14 -4.69
N ILE A 57 -14.92 7.77 -5.81
CA ILE A 57 -14.80 9.22 -5.96
C ILE A 57 -16.19 9.76 -6.26
N SER A 58 -16.65 10.79 -5.51
CA SER A 58 -17.98 11.38 -5.74
C SER A 58 -17.99 12.32 -6.96
N SER A 59 -16.91 13.07 -7.19
CA SER A 59 -16.68 13.89 -8.39
C SER A 59 -15.21 14.22 -8.55
N GLY A 60 -14.83 14.68 -9.75
CA GLY A 60 -13.45 14.94 -10.14
C GLY A 60 -12.79 13.73 -10.77
N ASP A 61 -11.53 13.86 -11.18
CA ASP A 61 -10.77 12.84 -11.87
C ASP A 61 -9.48 12.49 -11.15
N LEU A 62 -9.23 11.19 -11.01
CA LEU A 62 -7.98 10.63 -10.51
C LEU A 62 -7.23 9.96 -11.66
N LEU A 63 -5.98 10.38 -11.87
CA LEU A 63 -5.10 9.79 -12.87
C LEU A 63 -3.89 9.13 -12.19
N ILE A 64 -3.49 7.98 -12.72
CA ILE A 64 -2.21 7.30 -12.40
C ILE A 64 -1.45 7.16 -13.72
N GLY A 65 -0.33 7.86 -13.84
CA GLY A 65 0.28 8.15 -15.15
C GLY A 65 -0.68 8.97 -15.99
N ASP A 66 -0.91 8.56 -17.23
CA ASP A 66 -1.85 9.23 -18.16
C ASP A 66 -3.25 8.60 -18.15
N GLN A 67 -3.49 7.61 -17.28
CA GLN A 67 -4.73 6.86 -17.24
C GLN A 67 -5.65 7.37 -16.13
N ARG A 68 -6.89 7.76 -16.50
CA ARG A 68 -7.97 7.98 -15.54
C ARG A 68 -8.39 6.64 -14.92
N VAL A 69 -8.42 6.57 -13.59
CA VAL A 69 -8.61 5.30 -12.86
C VAL A 69 -9.90 5.26 -12.03
N ASN A 70 -10.76 6.26 -12.10
CA ASN A 70 -11.97 6.35 -11.28
C ASN A 70 -12.80 5.04 -11.32
N ASP A 71 -13.00 4.51 -12.54
CA ASP A 71 -13.88 3.38 -12.81
C ASP A 71 -13.13 2.03 -12.86
N LEU A 72 -11.79 2.05 -12.62
CA LEU A 72 -11.00 0.83 -12.60
C LEU A 72 -11.06 0.15 -11.24
N PRO A 73 -11.25 -1.18 -11.20
CA PRO A 73 -11.17 -1.94 -9.96
C PRO A 73 -9.76 -1.90 -9.39
N PRO A 74 -9.57 -2.10 -8.06
CA PRO A 74 -8.27 -2.02 -7.38
C PRO A 74 -7.16 -2.84 -8.05
N ALA A 75 -7.48 -4.04 -8.53
CA ALA A 75 -6.50 -4.95 -9.14
C ALA A 75 -5.89 -4.40 -10.44
N GLN A 76 -6.57 -3.50 -11.14
CA GLN A 76 -6.14 -2.95 -12.44
C GLN A 76 -5.44 -1.59 -12.34
N ARG A 77 -5.38 -0.99 -11.15
CA ARG A 77 -4.74 0.34 -10.95
C ARG A 77 -3.23 0.29 -10.84
N GLY A 78 -2.63 -0.90 -10.72
CA GLY A 78 -1.18 -1.04 -10.54
C GLY A 78 -0.69 -0.50 -9.19
N VAL A 79 -1.55 -0.50 -8.17
CA VAL A 79 -1.28 0.04 -6.84
C VAL A 79 -1.10 -1.09 -5.84
N ALA A 80 -0.20 -0.92 -4.87
CA ALA A 80 -0.14 -1.75 -3.68
C ALA A 80 -0.34 -0.90 -2.43
N MET A 81 -1.14 -1.40 -1.49
CA MET A 81 -1.45 -0.71 -0.24
C MET A 81 -1.04 -1.55 0.97
N VAL A 82 -0.31 -0.93 1.88
CA VAL A 82 0.04 -1.47 3.19
C VAL A 82 -0.88 -0.83 4.22
N PHE A 83 -1.70 -1.67 4.86
CA PHE A 83 -2.68 -1.22 5.85
C PHE A 83 -2.08 -1.11 7.25
N GLN A 84 -2.65 -0.27 8.09
CA GLN A 84 -2.31 -0.07 9.49
C GLN A 84 -2.30 -1.40 10.29
N SER A 85 -3.23 -2.31 10.02
CA SER A 85 -3.36 -3.63 10.67
C SER A 85 -2.50 -4.71 10.02
N TYR A 86 -1.64 -4.36 9.05
CA TYR A 86 -0.84 -5.28 8.20
C TYR A 86 -1.69 -6.22 7.32
N ALA A 87 -2.92 -6.55 7.70
CA ALA A 87 -3.88 -7.41 6.98
C ALA A 87 -3.26 -8.75 6.50
N LEU A 88 -2.41 -9.38 7.33
CA LEU A 88 -1.81 -10.67 7.02
C LEU A 88 -2.84 -11.79 7.18
N TYR A 89 -2.77 -12.79 6.31
CA TYR A 89 -3.56 -14.02 6.42
C TYR A 89 -2.97 -14.89 7.53
N PRO A 90 -3.67 -15.11 8.66
CA PRO A 90 -3.10 -15.73 9.85
C PRO A 90 -2.79 -17.22 9.68
N HIS A 91 -3.45 -17.89 8.73
CA HIS A 91 -3.29 -19.30 8.41
C HIS A 91 -2.23 -19.58 7.33
N MET A 92 -1.65 -18.54 6.74
CA MET A 92 -0.61 -18.62 5.73
C MET A 92 0.75 -18.30 6.33
N THR A 93 1.80 -18.97 5.89
CA THR A 93 3.19 -18.63 6.23
C THR A 93 3.59 -17.26 5.68
N VAL A 94 4.75 -16.75 6.06
CA VAL A 94 5.33 -15.52 5.50
C VAL A 94 5.46 -15.62 3.99
N GLY A 95 6.05 -16.70 3.49
CA GLY A 95 6.22 -16.93 2.05
C GLY A 95 4.89 -17.00 1.31
N GLU A 96 3.90 -17.69 1.88
CA GLU A 96 2.56 -17.79 1.30
C GLU A 96 1.82 -16.46 1.29
N ASN A 97 1.94 -15.66 2.38
CA ASN A 97 1.42 -14.30 2.43
C ASN A 97 2.00 -13.43 1.31
N MET A 98 3.32 -13.47 1.10
CA MET A 98 3.98 -12.71 0.04
C MET A 98 3.56 -13.19 -1.35
N ALA A 99 3.45 -14.51 -1.56
CA ALA A 99 3.09 -15.13 -2.84
C ALA A 99 1.62 -14.92 -3.23
N PHE A 100 0.73 -14.71 -2.26
CA PHE A 100 -0.72 -14.76 -2.47
C PHE A 100 -1.22 -13.91 -3.64
N GLY A 101 -0.79 -12.65 -3.70
CA GLY A 101 -1.24 -11.74 -4.75
C GLY A 101 -0.83 -12.18 -6.16
N LEU A 102 0.36 -12.76 -6.32
CA LEU A 102 0.86 -13.28 -7.59
C LEU A 102 0.12 -14.57 -8.00
N ARG A 103 -0.21 -15.43 -7.02
CA ARG A 103 -1.04 -16.64 -7.27
C ARG A 103 -2.42 -16.27 -7.80
N VAL A 104 -3.07 -15.27 -7.21
CA VAL A 104 -4.38 -14.77 -7.67
C VAL A 104 -4.32 -14.20 -9.08
N LEU A 105 -3.20 -13.58 -9.45
CA LEU A 105 -2.97 -13.07 -10.81
C LEU A 105 -2.58 -14.15 -11.82
N GLY A 106 -2.42 -15.41 -11.39
CA GLY A 106 -2.08 -16.52 -12.27
C GLY A 106 -0.62 -16.58 -12.72
N SER A 107 0.29 -15.91 -11.98
CA SER A 107 1.73 -16.00 -12.26
C SER A 107 2.22 -17.46 -12.10
N ASP A 108 3.23 -17.84 -12.90
CA ASP A 108 3.80 -19.16 -12.80
C ASP A 108 4.60 -19.34 -11.49
N LYS A 109 4.78 -20.61 -11.07
CA LYS A 109 5.42 -20.93 -9.79
C LYS A 109 6.87 -20.44 -9.73
N ALA A 110 7.64 -20.57 -10.80
CA ALA A 110 9.04 -20.18 -10.80
C ALA A 110 9.20 -18.66 -10.67
N GLU A 111 8.33 -17.88 -11.32
CA GLU A 111 8.28 -16.42 -11.16
C GLU A 111 7.91 -16.03 -9.72
N ILE A 112 6.90 -16.68 -9.13
CA ILE A 112 6.48 -16.43 -7.74
C ILE A 112 7.64 -16.69 -6.78
N ASP A 113 8.27 -17.88 -6.88
CA ASP A 113 9.37 -18.29 -6.00
C ASP A 113 10.56 -17.31 -6.10
N ARG A 114 10.90 -16.89 -7.32
CA ARG A 114 11.96 -15.89 -7.55
C ARG A 114 11.63 -14.54 -6.89
N LYS A 115 10.45 -13.96 -7.16
CA LYS A 115 10.04 -12.65 -6.63
C LYS A 115 9.91 -12.66 -5.12
N VAL A 116 9.38 -13.75 -4.54
CA VAL A 116 9.27 -13.89 -3.09
C VAL A 116 10.65 -13.98 -2.45
N LYS A 117 11.60 -14.72 -3.04
CA LYS A 117 12.97 -14.83 -2.55
C LYS A 117 13.68 -13.47 -2.59
N GLU A 118 13.63 -12.77 -3.71
CA GLU A 118 14.22 -11.43 -3.87
C GLU A 118 13.67 -10.44 -2.82
N ALA A 119 12.35 -10.37 -2.65
CA ALA A 119 11.72 -9.49 -1.66
C ALA A 119 12.05 -9.90 -0.22
N ALA A 120 12.15 -11.21 0.06
CA ALA A 120 12.52 -11.71 1.39
C ALA A 120 13.98 -11.38 1.75
N GLU A 121 14.89 -11.39 0.79
CA GLU A 121 16.29 -10.97 0.97
C GLU A 121 16.38 -9.48 1.30
N ILE A 122 15.72 -8.60 0.50
CA ILE A 122 15.67 -7.14 0.71
C ILE A 122 15.17 -6.82 2.12
N LEU A 123 14.12 -7.52 2.57
CA LEU A 123 13.43 -7.26 3.84
C LEU A 123 13.96 -8.10 5.02
N GLN A 124 15.04 -8.88 4.81
CA GLN A 124 15.61 -9.77 5.82
C GLN A 124 14.58 -10.75 6.42
N LEU A 125 13.71 -11.30 5.57
CA LEU A 125 12.66 -12.24 5.94
C LEU A 125 12.99 -13.69 5.56
N THR A 126 14.09 -13.95 4.85
CA THR A 126 14.48 -15.29 4.38
C THR A 126 14.42 -16.37 5.48
N PRO A 127 14.96 -16.17 6.70
CA PRO A 127 14.89 -17.20 7.77
C PRO A 127 13.49 -17.34 8.39
N LEU A 128 12.53 -16.55 7.97
CA LEU A 128 11.17 -16.49 8.52
C LEU A 128 10.10 -16.97 7.55
N LEU A 129 10.47 -17.34 6.31
CA LEU A 129 9.52 -17.67 5.23
C LEU A 129 8.50 -18.75 5.60
N ASP A 130 8.89 -19.73 6.42
CA ASP A 130 8.04 -20.84 6.85
C ASP A 130 7.25 -20.56 8.13
N ARG A 131 7.43 -19.38 8.75
CA ARG A 131 6.72 -19.03 9.98
C ARG A 131 5.33 -18.47 9.70
N LEU A 132 4.41 -18.72 10.65
CA LEU A 132 3.09 -18.09 10.66
C LEU A 132 3.16 -16.67 11.28
N PRO A 133 2.24 -15.76 10.94
CA PRO A 133 2.21 -14.40 11.48
C PRO A 133 2.20 -14.31 13.01
N LYS A 134 1.59 -15.29 13.71
CA LYS A 134 1.57 -15.34 15.18
C LYS A 134 2.95 -15.52 15.82
N ALA A 135 3.92 -16.06 15.08
CA ALA A 135 5.29 -16.27 15.54
C ALA A 135 6.24 -15.09 15.19
N LEU A 136 5.69 -13.96 14.75
CA LEU A 136 6.45 -12.79 14.31
C LEU A 136 6.27 -11.62 15.27
N SER A 137 7.32 -10.79 15.41
CA SER A 137 7.23 -9.48 16.06
C SER A 137 6.39 -8.49 15.22
N GLY A 138 5.99 -7.35 15.81
CA GLY A 138 5.26 -6.29 15.10
C GLY A 138 5.98 -5.83 13.83
N GLY A 139 7.29 -5.53 13.93
CA GLY A 139 8.10 -5.11 12.80
C GLY A 139 8.31 -6.20 11.75
N GLN A 140 8.42 -7.47 12.18
CA GLN A 140 8.47 -8.57 11.21
C GLN A 140 7.15 -8.69 10.44
N ARG A 141 5.99 -8.59 11.11
CA ARG A 141 4.68 -8.58 10.43
C ARG A 141 4.55 -7.42 9.44
N GLN A 142 5.04 -6.24 9.81
CA GLN A 142 5.05 -5.10 8.91
C GLN A 142 5.92 -5.34 7.67
N ARG A 143 7.14 -5.86 7.83
CA ARG A 143 8.01 -6.22 6.71
C ARG A 143 7.34 -7.25 5.79
N VAL A 144 6.60 -8.22 6.33
CA VAL A 144 5.81 -9.15 5.52
C VAL A 144 4.72 -8.43 4.71
N ALA A 145 4.01 -7.46 5.31
CA ALA A 145 3.01 -6.66 4.61
C ALA A 145 3.63 -5.80 3.49
N ILE A 146 4.81 -5.23 3.71
CA ILE A 146 5.61 -4.54 2.69
C ILE A 146 6.04 -5.54 1.60
N GLY A 147 6.51 -6.72 1.96
CA GLY A 147 6.90 -7.78 1.02
C GLY A 147 5.76 -8.19 0.08
N ARG A 148 4.53 -8.32 0.60
CA ARG A 148 3.33 -8.55 -0.22
C ARG A 148 3.09 -7.47 -1.26
N ALA A 149 3.48 -6.24 -0.96
CA ALA A 149 3.37 -5.11 -1.87
C ALA A 149 4.49 -5.14 -2.93
N ILE A 150 5.74 -5.36 -2.51
CA ILE A 150 6.93 -5.36 -3.38
C ILE A 150 6.85 -6.43 -4.46
N VAL A 151 6.46 -7.66 -4.12
CA VAL A 151 6.42 -8.78 -5.07
C VAL A 151 5.53 -8.51 -6.28
N LYS A 152 4.54 -7.62 -6.15
CA LYS A 152 3.66 -7.20 -7.25
C LYS A 152 4.32 -6.18 -8.19
N GLN A 153 5.44 -5.59 -7.82
CA GLN A 153 6.10 -4.52 -8.56
C GLN A 153 5.10 -3.40 -8.96
N PRO A 154 4.43 -2.76 -7.99
CA PRO A 154 3.39 -1.81 -8.28
C PRO A 154 3.94 -0.52 -8.86
N LYS A 155 3.10 0.20 -9.62
CA LYS A 155 3.40 1.55 -10.12
C LYS A 155 3.34 2.60 -9.01
N VAL A 156 2.56 2.34 -7.94
CA VAL A 156 2.35 3.23 -6.78
C VAL A 156 2.31 2.41 -5.50
N PHE A 157 3.06 2.85 -4.47
CA PHE A 157 2.98 2.34 -3.11
C PHE A 157 2.17 3.28 -2.24
N LEU A 158 1.22 2.74 -1.48
CA LEU A 158 0.42 3.46 -0.50
C LEU A 158 0.64 2.86 0.89
N PHE A 159 0.84 3.74 1.88
CA PHE A 159 0.99 3.36 3.29
C PHE A 159 -0.06 4.08 4.12
N ASP A 160 -1.04 3.35 4.69
CA ASP A 160 -2.07 3.90 5.57
C ASP A 160 -1.61 3.76 7.02
N GLU A 161 -1.10 4.85 7.59
CA GLU A 161 -0.59 4.94 8.98
C GLU A 161 0.40 3.82 9.37
N PRO A 162 1.48 3.57 8.60
CA PRO A 162 2.36 2.42 8.80
C PRO A 162 3.12 2.44 10.12
N LEU A 163 3.08 3.54 10.86
CA LEU A 163 3.87 3.76 12.09
C LEU A 163 3.00 3.85 13.36
N SER A 164 1.67 3.88 13.24
CA SER A 164 0.77 4.19 14.35
C SER A 164 0.79 3.15 15.47
N ASN A 165 0.96 1.87 15.14
CA ASN A 165 0.91 0.75 16.09
C ASN A 165 2.30 0.27 16.55
N LEU A 166 3.34 1.08 16.36
CA LEU A 166 4.71 0.73 16.69
C LEU A 166 5.22 1.46 17.92
N ASP A 167 6.04 0.79 18.73
CA ASP A 167 6.85 1.45 19.76
C ASP A 167 7.89 2.40 19.14
N ALA A 168 8.51 3.24 19.98
CA ALA A 168 9.40 4.30 19.52
C ALA A 168 10.61 3.77 18.72
N ALA A 169 11.23 2.67 19.17
CA ALA A 169 12.42 2.10 18.52
C ALA A 169 12.06 1.52 17.15
N LEU A 170 10.97 0.74 17.09
CA LEU A 170 10.50 0.10 15.88
C LEU A 170 9.98 1.13 14.85
N ARG A 171 9.42 2.26 15.34
CA ARG A 171 9.00 3.38 14.49
C ARG A 171 10.16 4.02 13.75
N VAL A 172 11.30 4.22 14.41
CA VAL A 172 12.52 4.76 13.78
C VAL A 172 13.04 3.78 12.73
N GLN A 173 13.13 2.49 13.07
CA GLN A 173 13.60 1.46 12.13
C GLN A 173 12.71 1.40 10.89
N THR A 174 11.38 1.39 11.05
CA THR A 174 10.43 1.34 9.94
C THR A 174 10.53 2.55 9.02
N ARG A 175 10.75 3.76 9.57
CA ARG A 175 11.00 4.96 8.73
C ARG A 175 12.21 4.76 7.83
N LEU A 176 13.30 4.21 8.37
CA LEU A 176 14.52 3.93 7.59
C LEU A 176 14.27 2.88 6.49
N GLU A 177 13.50 1.83 6.80
CA GLU A 177 13.13 0.80 5.83
C GLU A 177 12.28 1.37 4.68
N ILE A 178 11.27 2.19 5.00
CA ILE A 178 10.43 2.86 3.98
C ILE A 178 11.27 3.84 3.14
N ALA A 179 12.15 4.63 3.77
CA ALA A 179 13.02 5.55 3.06
C ALA A 179 14.02 4.83 2.13
N LYS A 180 14.50 3.65 2.53
CA LYS A 180 15.37 2.82 1.69
C LYS A 180 14.60 2.27 0.48
N LEU A 181 13.39 1.72 0.71
CA LEU A 181 12.51 1.24 -0.37
C LEU A 181 12.17 2.30 -1.42
N HIS A 182 12.18 3.56 -1.03
CA HIS A 182 11.93 4.66 -1.97
C HIS A 182 13.15 4.96 -2.86
N LYS A 183 14.37 4.68 -2.38
CA LYS A 183 15.63 4.96 -3.13
C LYS A 183 16.03 3.85 -4.09
N ASP A 184 15.64 2.61 -3.78
CA ASP A 184 15.91 1.39 -4.56
C ASP A 184 14.81 1.20 -5.64
#